data_5a5afb62b1c0c6c2883069974f266d89
#
_entry.id   5a5afb62b1c0c6c2883069974f266d89
#
_cell.length_a   1.000
_cell.length_b   1.000
_cell.length_c   1.000
_cell.angle_alpha   90.00
_cell.angle_beta   90.00
_cell.angle_gamma   90.00
#
_symmetry.space_group_name_H-M   'P 1'
#
loop_
_entity.id
_entity.type
_entity.pdbx_description
1 polymer ?
#
loop_
_entity_poly.entity_id
_entity_poly.type
_entity_poly.pdbx_seq_one_letter_code
_entity_poly.pdbx_strand_id
1 'polypeptide(L)'
;NRLSFGVQTFNDDLLKKIGRSHRAKDVFESIENAKTAGFDNISIDLIYSLPGQSKQDFVQSIQTALGLGLVHYSGYSLIIEPKTVFYNLMQKGKLPLPGEDAEAEMYETLMEQMESGGLRQYEISNFAVPGYESRHNLTYWDNEEYFGFGAGAHGYVNGIRQSNYGPLKK
;
A
#
# COMPACT_ATOMS: atom_id res chain seq x y z
N ASN A 1 2.69 -14.86 11.55
CA ASN A 1 1.52 -15.50 10.97
C ASN A 1 0.90 -14.74 9.78
N ARG A 2 1.44 -13.55 9.42
CA ARG A 2 1.03 -12.72 8.28
C ARG A 2 2.25 -12.08 7.64
N LEU A 3 2.28 -12.01 6.31
CA LEU A 3 3.27 -11.25 5.55
C LEU A 3 2.58 -10.16 4.74
N SER A 4 3.21 -9.00 4.59
CA SER A 4 2.80 -7.94 3.66
C SER A 4 3.99 -7.53 2.80
N PHE A 5 3.77 -7.49 1.47
CA PHE A 5 4.80 -7.13 0.51
C PHE A 5 4.46 -5.81 -0.18
N GLY A 6 5.37 -4.84 -0.09
CA GLY A 6 5.24 -3.56 -0.80
C GLY A 6 5.55 -3.71 -2.28
N VAL A 7 4.59 -4.20 -3.05
CA VAL A 7 4.71 -4.43 -4.51
C VAL A 7 4.66 -3.13 -5.30
N GLN A 8 3.78 -2.23 -4.92
CA GLN A 8 3.51 -0.91 -5.49
C GLN A 8 2.88 -0.95 -6.89
N THR A 9 3.45 -1.64 -7.84
CA THR A 9 2.97 -1.84 -9.22
C THR A 9 3.65 -3.06 -9.82
N PHE A 10 3.06 -3.64 -10.86
CA PHE A 10 3.71 -4.69 -11.68
C PHE A 10 4.35 -4.15 -12.95
N ASN A 11 4.39 -2.82 -13.13
CA ASN A 11 5.09 -2.18 -14.24
C ASN A 11 6.52 -1.86 -13.82
N ASP A 12 7.51 -2.55 -14.43
CA ASP A 12 8.93 -2.42 -14.08
C ASP A 12 9.50 -1.02 -14.34
N ASP A 13 8.97 -0.28 -15.33
CA ASP A 13 9.41 1.10 -15.60
C ASP A 13 8.92 2.05 -14.51
N LEU A 14 7.69 1.85 -14.01
CA LEU A 14 7.18 2.60 -12.86
C LEU A 14 7.95 2.26 -11.58
N LEU A 15 8.25 0.97 -11.33
CA LEU A 15 9.09 0.56 -10.20
C LEU A 15 10.46 1.26 -10.22
N LYS A 16 11.09 1.31 -11.39
CA LYS A 16 12.36 2.02 -11.59
C LYS A 16 12.23 3.53 -11.31
N LYS A 17 11.17 4.17 -11.80
CA LYS A 17 10.92 5.60 -11.59
C LYS A 17 10.74 5.97 -10.12
N ILE A 18 10.10 5.10 -9.34
CA ILE A 18 9.91 5.32 -7.90
C ILE A 18 11.07 4.79 -7.04
N GLY A 19 12.18 4.38 -7.68
CA GLY A 19 13.40 3.97 -6.99
C GLY A 19 13.34 2.60 -6.31
N ARG A 20 12.45 1.71 -6.75
CA ARG A 20 12.39 0.34 -6.24
C ARG A 20 13.49 -0.53 -6.84
N SER A 21 14.10 -1.36 -6.00
CA SER A 21 15.14 -2.31 -6.41
C SER A 21 14.59 -3.60 -7.01
N HIS A 22 13.38 -4.00 -6.58
CA HIS A 22 12.70 -5.20 -7.09
C HIS A 22 12.01 -4.95 -8.44
N ARG A 23 11.66 -6.04 -9.09
CA ARG A 23 10.89 -6.11 -10.34
C ARG A 23 9.65 -6.98 -10.13
N ALA A 24 8.72 -6.94 -11.08
CA ALA A 24 7.50 -7.75 -11.05
C ALA A 24 7.80 -9.25 -10.86
N LYS A 25 8.83 -9.80 -11.51
CA LYS A 25 9.24 -11.20 -11.34
C LYS A 25 9.61 -11.55 -9.89
N ASP A 26 10.26 -10.63 -9.19
CA ASP A 26 10.72 -10.86 -7.81
C ASP A 26 9.54 -10.96 -6.84
N VAL A 27 8.40 -10.31 -7.19
CA VAL A 27 7.15 -10.41 -6.43
C VAL A 27 6.59 -11.84 -6.51
N PHE A 28 6.51 -12.42 -7.72
CA PHE A 28 6.01 -13.78 -7.90
C PHE A 28 6.87 -14.79 -7.14
N GLU A 29 8.19 -14.67 -7.24
CA GLU A 29 9.13 -15.51 -6.52
C GLU A 29 8.98 -15.37 -4.99
N SER A 30 8.84 -14.13 -4.50
CA SER A 30 8.68 -13.88 -3.07
C SER A 30 7.38 -14.47 -2.51
N ILE A 31 6.28 -14.39 -3.26
CA ILE A 31 5.00 -14.96 -2.86
C ILE A 31 5.06 -16.48 -2.85
N GLU A 32 5.68 -17.10 -3.87
CA GLU A 32 5.85 -18.55 -3.93
C GLU A 32 6.71 -19.05 -2.77
N ASN A 33 7.82 -18.37 -2.47
CA ASN A 33 8.66 -18.67 -1.32
C ASN A 33 7.90 -18.54 0.01
N ALA A 34 7.06 -17.52 0.15
CA ALA A 34 6.23 -17.34 1.34
C ALA A 34 5.22 -18.48 1.51
N LYS A 35 4.53 -18.88 0.44
CA LYS A 35 3.60 -20.03 0.44
C LYS A 35 4.34 -21.34 0.78
N THR A 36 5.50 -21.57 0.18
CA THR A 36 6.34 -22.73 0.46
C THR A 36 6.80 -22.77 1.92
N ALA A 37 7.04 -21.60 2.53
CA ALA A 37 7.38 -21.48 3.95
C ALA A 37 6.16 -21.61 4.89
N GLY A 38 4.96 -21.86 4.35
CA GLY A 38 3.73 -22.10 5.13
C GLY A 38 2.96 -20.84 5.52
N PHE A 39 3.16 -19.71 4.80
CA PHE A 39 2.36 -18.50 5.02
C PHE A 39 1.17 -18.49 4.06
N ASP A 40 -0.04 -18.58 4.60
CA ASP A 40 -1.29 -18.48 3.85
C ASP A 40 -1.90 -17.07 3.94
N ASN A 41 -1.61 -16.34 5.01
CA ASN A 41 -2.09 -14.97 5.21
C ASN A 41 -1.06 -13.98 4.62
N ILE A 42 -1.18 -13.74 3.32
CA ILE A 42 -0.28 -12.86 2.56
C ILE A 42 -1.06 -11.67 2.04
N SER A 43 -0.48 -10.49 2.20
CA SER A 43 -0.96 -9.20 1.68
C SER A 43 0.04 -8.62 0.71
N ILE A 44 -0.45 -7.86 -0.28
CA ILE A 44 0.38 -6.98 -1.10
C ILE A 44 -0.18 -5.56 -1.09
N ASP A 45 0.73 -4.59 -1.20
CA ASP A 45 0.39 -3.18 -1.27
C ASP A 45 0.61 -2.67 -2.70
N LEU A 46 -0.41 -2.03 -3.26
CA LEU A 46 -0.37 -1.32 -4.55
C LEU A 46 -0.44 0.18 -4.30
N ILE A 47 0.20 0.96 -5.18
CA ILE A 47 0.10 2.42 -5.15
C ILE A 47 -0.43 2.90 -6.50
N TYR A 48 -1.49 3.70 -6.47
CA TYR A 48 -1.99 4.42 -7.64
C TYR A 48 -1.55 5.89 -7.62
N SER A 49 -1.78 6.57 -8.71
CA SER A 49 -1.32 7.95 -8.92
C SER A 49 0.21 8.11 -8.92
N LEU A 50 0.94 7.06 -9.33
CA LEU A 50 2.40 7.13 -9.49
C LEU A 50 2.79 8.10 -10.62
N PRO A 51 3.98 8.74 -10.54
CA PRO A 51 4.45 9.64 -11.59
C PRO A 51 4.51 8.97 -12.96
N GLY A 52 3.68 9.46 -13.89
CA GLY A 52 3.55 8.94 -15.25
C GLY A 52 2.79 7.61 -15.36
N GLN A 53 2.08 7.19 -14.33
CA GLN A 53 1.17 6.05 -14.37
C GLN A 53 -0.12 6.42 -15.11
N SER A 54 -0.54 5.62 -16.07
CA SER A 54 -1.85 5.70 -16.67
C SER A 54 -2.86 4.85 -15.89
N LYS A 55 -4.16 5.14 -16.07
CA LYS A 55 -5.24 4.29 -15.54
C LYS A 55 -5.08 2.83 -16.02
N GLN A 56 -4.68 2.63 -17.29
CA GLN A 56 -4.47 1.30 -17.84
C GLN A 56 -3.32 0.54 -17.17
N ASP A 57 -2.20 1.21 -16.81
CA ASP A 57 -1.12 0.61 -16.06
C ASP A 57 -1.59 0.12 -14.69
N PHE A 58 -2.43 0.91 -14.04
CA PHE A 58 -2.98 0.55 -12.74
C PHE A 58 -3.97 -0.61 -12.82
N VAL A 59 -4.88 -0.59 -13.79
CA VAL A 59 -5.81 -1.70 -14.09
C VAL A 59 -5.05 -3.00 -14.31
N GLN A 60 -4.00 -2.97 -15.11
CA GLN A 60 -3.18 -4.15 -15.36
C GLN A 60 -2.48 -4.65 -14.08
N SER A 61 -2.04 -3.74 -13.23
CA SER A 61 -1.45 -4.10 -11.93
C SER A 61 -2.47 -4.74 -11.00
N ILE A 62 -3.72 -4.24 -10.95
CA ILE A 62 -4.80 -4.85 -10.16
C ILE A 62 -5.11 -6.26 -10.68
N GLN A 63 -5.26 -6.42 -11.99
CA GLN A 63 -5.57 -7.73 -12.59
C GLN A 63 -4.47 -8.75 -12.33
N THR A 64 -3.20 -8.33 -12.43
CA THR A 64 -2.06 -9.17 -12.09
C THR A 64 -2.07 -9.55 -10.61
N ALA A 65 -2.37 -8.59 -9.73
CA ALA A 65 -2.49 -8.80 -8.30
C ALA A 65 -3.58 -9.83 -7.96
N LEU A 66 -4.78 -9.65 -8.51
CA LEU A 66 -5.91 -10.56 -8.30
C LEU A 66 -5.61 -11.98 -8.80
N GLY A 67 -4.84 -12.10 -9.89
CA GLY A 67 -4.36 -13.39 -10.40
C GLY A 67 -3.47 -14.18 -9.43
N LEU A 68 -2.91 -13.56 -8.39
CA LEU A 68 -2.14 -14.22 -7.33
C LEU A 68 -3.00 -14.98 -6.31
N GLY A 69 -4.30 -14.71 -6.28
CA GLY A 69 -5.25 -15.36 -5.37
C GLY A 69 -4.94 -15.15 -3.89
N LEU A 70 -4.47 -13.95 -3.52
CA LEU A 70 -4.16 -13.63 -2.13
C LEU A 70 -5.41 -13.21 -1.36
N VAL A 71 -5.32 -13.23 -0.04
CA VAL A 71 -6.46 -12.99 0.86
C VAL A 71 -6.62 -11.54 1.29
N HIS A 72 -5.62 -10.68 0.99
CA HIS A 72 -5.64 -9.28 1.38
C HIS A 72 -4.83 -8.40 0.41
N TYR A 73 -5.34 -7.20 0.14
CA TYR A 73 -4.72 -6.20 -0.72
C TYR A 73 -4.88 -4.82 -0.12
N SER A 74 -3.83 -4.01 -0.22
CA SER A 74 -3.89 -2.58 0.10
C SER A 74 -3.70 -1.77 -1.18
N GLY A 75 -4.48 -0.70 -1.35
CA GLY A 75 -4.34 0.24 -2.46
C GLY A 75 -4.28 1.67 -1.93
N TYR A 76 -3.12 2.30 -2.07
CA TYR A 76 -2.87 3.64 -1.56
C TYR A 76 -2.70 4.64 -2.69
N SER A 77 -3.24 5.84 -2.53
CA SER A 77 -2.79 6.98 -3.34
C SER A 77 -1.34 7.34 -2.99
N LEU A 78 -0.58 7.79 -3.99
CA LEU A 78 0.77 8.28 -3.75
C LEU A 78 0.72 9.55 -2.90
N ILE A 79 1.28 9.49 -1.69
CA ILE A 79 1.47 10.65 -0.83
C ILE A 79 2.90 11.17 -1.00
N ILE A 80 3.03 12.48 -1.28
CA ILE A 80 4.33 13.14 -1.44
C ILE A 80 4.73 13.81 -0.14
N GLU A 81 5.62 13.18 0.59
CA GLU A 81 6.12 13.68 1.86
C GLU A 81 7.15 14.80 1.69
N PRO A 82 7.10 15.86 2.53
CA PRO A 82 8.13 16.90 2.54
C PRO A 82 9.55 16.34 2.71
N LYS A 83 10.53 17.01 2.13
CA LYS A 83 11.96 16.64 2.17
C LYS A 83 12.33 15.36 1.39
N THR A 84 11.43 14.85 0.55
CA THR A 84 11.71 13.73 -0.37
C THR A 84 12.17 14.24 -1.74
N VAL A 85 12.73 13.32 -2.55
CA VAL A 85 13.07 13.61 -3.95
C VAL A 85 11.83 14.02 -4.74
N PHE A 86 10.70 13.32 -4.55
CA PHE A 86 9.45 13.63 -5.22
C PHE A 86 8.90 15.00 -4.83
N TYR A 87 8.97 15.37 -3.57
CA TYR A 87 8.60 16.70 -3.13
C TYR A 87 9.41 17.79 -3.85
N ASN A 88 10.74 17.63 -3.95
CA ASN A 88 11.60 18.57 -4.64
C ASN A 88 11.32 18.64 -6.15
N LEU A 89 10.98 17.51 -6.80
CA LEU A 89 10.59 17.48 -8.21
C LEU A 89 9.22 18.14 -8.42
N MET A 90 8.27 17.89 -7.54
CA MET A 90 6.94 18.52 -7.57
C MET A 90 7.05 20.04 -7.44
N GLN A 91 7.83 20.56 -6.48
CA GLN A 91 8.06 22.00 -6.31
C GLN A 91 8.70 22.66 -7.54
N LYS A 92 9.43 21.91 -8.35
CA LYS A 92 10.03 22.36 -9.60
C LYS A 92 9.16 22.17 -10.84
N GLY A 93 7.93 21.67 -10.67
CA GLY A 93 7.04 21.33 -11.79
C GLY A 93 7.56 20.20 -12.69
N LYS A 94 8.43 19.33 -12.14
CA LYS A 94 9.10 18.25 -12.89
C LYS A 94 8.57 16.84 -12.53
N LEU A 95 7.53 16.75 -11.74
CA LEU A 95 6.90 15.48 -11.36
C LEU A 95 5.57 15.33 -12.12
N PRO A 96 5.50 14.47 -13.15
CA PRO A 96 4.26 14.28 -13.93
C PRO A 96 3.29 13.39 -13.16
N LEU A 97 2.47 13.99 -12.31
CA LEU A 97 1.41 13.28 -11.58
C LEU A 97 0.13 13.21 -12.43
N PRO A 98 -0.65 12.14 -12.32
CA PRO A 98 -2.05 12.14 -12.76
C PRO A 98 -2.80 13.28 -12.05
N GLY A 99 -3.80 13.87 -12.73
CA GLY A 99 -4.67 14.86 -12.09
C GLY A 99 -5.63 14.22 -11.08
N GLU A 100 -6.29 15.04 -10.27
CA GLU A 100 -7.23 14.60 -9.23
C GLU A 100 -8.37 13.72 -9.79
N ASP A 101 -8.92 14.07 -10.96
CA ASP A 101 -9.96 13.27 -11.63
C ASP A 101 -9.44 11.87 -12.00
N ALA A 102 -8.22 11.78 -12.54
CA ALA A 102 -7.61 10.50 -12.89
C ALA A 102 -7.28 9.65 -11.64
N GLU A 103 -6.90 10.30 -10.55
CA GLU A 103 -6.69 9.65 -9.26
C GLU A 103 -8.00 9.08 -8.70
N ALA A 104 -9.08 9.86 -8.73
CA ALA A 104 -10.41 9.42 -8.33
C ALA A 104 -10.90 8.23 -9.16
N GLU A 105 -10.74 8.29 -10.49
CA GLU A 105 -11.08 7.17 -11.38
C GLU A 105 -10.27 5.90 -11.10
N MET A 106 -8.98 6.03 -10.73
CA MET A 106 -8.15 4.89 -10.34
C MET A 106 -8.68 4.26 -9.05
N TYR A 107 -9.07 5.07 -8.07
CA TYR A 107 -9.63 4.58 -6.82
C TYR A 107 -10.97 3.87 -7.02
N GLU A 108 -11.88 4.45 -7.79
CA GLU A 108 -13.15 3.80 -8.14
C GLU A 108 -12.91 2.45 -8.83
N THR A 109 -11.99 2.43 -9.78
CA THR A 109 -11.59 1.20 -10.49
C THR A 109 -11.02 0.14 -9.55
N LEU A 110 -10.22 0.56 -8.56
CA LEU A 110 -9.69 -0.34 -7.53
C LEU A 110 -10.82 -0.99 -6.74
N MET A 111 -11.77 -0.19 -6.24
CA MET A 111 -12.92 -0.69 -5.48
C MET A 111 -13.73 -1.71 -6.28
N GLU A 112 -14.09 -1.37 -7.52
CA GLU A 112 -14.89 -2.22 -8.40
C GLU A 112 -14.19 -3.56 -8.71
N GLN A 113 -12.88 -3.53 -9.03
CA GLN A 113 -12.15 -4.74 -9.36
C GLN A 113 -11.88 -5.64 -8.16
N MET A 114 -11.60 -5.05 -6.98
CA MET A 114 -11.42 -5.82 -5.76
C MET A 114 -12.72 -6.50 -5.33
N GLU A 115 -13.84 -5.79 -5.38
CA GLU A 115 -15.17 -6.37 -5.09
C GLU A 115 -15.52 -7.49 -6.07
N SER A 116 -15.32 -7.26 -7.36
CA SER A 116 -15.52 -8.29 -8.41
C SER A 116 -14.62 -9.50 -8.21
N GLY A 117 -13.43 -9.31 -7.62
CA GLY A 117 -12.50 -10.36 -7.22
C GLY A 117 -12.88 -11.08 -5.91
N GLY A 118 -14.03 -10.77 -5.30
CA GLY A 118 -14.50 -11.40 -4.05
C GLY A 118 -13.85 -10.83 -2.79
N LEU A 119 -13.24 -9.67 -2.86
CA LEU A 119 -12.61 -8.98 -1.74
C LEU A 119 -13.52 -7.86 -1.23
N ARG A 120 -13.71 -7.81 0.08
CA ARG A 120 -14.51 -6.75 0.70
C ARG A 120 -13.60 -5.61 1.14
N GLN A 121 -13.97 -4.39 0.76
CA GLN A 121 -13.37 -3.21 1.36
C GLN A 121 -13.81 -3.10 2.83
N TYR A 122 -12.87 -3.05 3.77
CA TYR A 122 -13.18 -2.94 5.20
C TYR A 122 -12.73 -1.61 5.82
N GLU A 123 -11.89 -0.86 5.11
CA GLU A 123 -11.56 0.54 5.39
C GLU A 123 -11.08 1.21 4.10
N ILE A 124 -10.65 2.47 4.13
CA ILE A 124 -10.42 3.30 2.94
C ILE A 124 -9.47 2.66 1.91
N SER A 125 -8.39 2.04 2.38
CA SER A 125 -7.31 1.55 1.51
C SER A 125 -7.17 0.05 1.45
N ASN A 126 -7.92 -0.70 2.28
CA ASN A 126 -7.68 -2.13 2.45
C ASN A 126 -8.89 -3.00 2.11
N PHE A 127 -8.58 -4.09 1.39
CA PHE A 127 -9.55 -5.07 0.87
C PHE A 127 -9.14 -6.46 1.33
N ALA A 128 -10.08 -7.26 1.78
CA ALA A 128 -9.79 -8.61 2.25
C ALA A 128 -10.92 -9.59 1.92
N VAL A 129 -10.55 -10.87 1.82
CA VAL A 129 -11.51 -11.95 1.99
C VAL A 129 -12.06 -11.87 3.41
N PRO A 130 -13.40 -12.02 3.65
CA PRO A 130 -13.97 -11.96 4.98
C PRO A 130 -13.24 -12.87 5.97
N GLY A 131 -12.84 -12.31 7.12
CA GLY A 131 -12.05 -12.99 8.15
C GLY A 131 -10.53 -12.83 8.02
N TYR A 132 -10.05 -12.17 6.96
CA TYR A 132 -8.62 -11.86 6.75
C TYR A 132 -8.30 -10.36 6.89
N GLU A 133 -9.21 -9.57 7.42
CA GLU A 133 -9.00 -8.16 7.72
C GLU A 133 -7.80 -7.99 8.68
N SER A 134 -7.04 -6.92 8.52
CA SER A 134 -5.93 -6.62 9.42
C SER A 134 -6.45 -6.11 10.77
N ARG A 135 -6.34 -6.91 11.82
CA ARG A 135 -6.71 -6.49 13.18
C ARG A 135 -5.95 -5.24 13.62
N HIS A 136 -4.69 -5.12 13.20
CA HIS A 136 -3.89 -3.93 13.48
C HIS A 136 -4.50 -2.66 12.86
N ASN A 137 -4.99 -2.74 11.61
CA ASN A 137 -5.66 -1.60 10.96
C ASN A 137 -6.99 -1.29 11.65
N LEU A 138 -7.78 -2.33 11.97
CA LEU A 138 -9.07 -2.17 12.65
C LEU A 138 -8.90 -1.50 14.03
N THR A 139 -7.87 -1.84 14.80
CA THR A 139 -7.55 -1.17 16.08
C THR A 139 -7.50 0.35 15.94
N TYR A 140 -6.93 0.87 14.84
CA TYR A 140 -6.91 2.32 14.60
C TYR A 140 -8.28 2.87 14.20
N TRP A 141 -8.99 2.17 13.32
CA TRP A 141 -10.32 2.61 12.84
C TRP A 141 -11.39 2.53 13.93
N ASP A 142 -11.31 1.54 14.81
CA ASP A 142 -12.19 1.38 15.97
C ASP A 142 -11.79 2.30 17.15
N ASN A 143 -10.71 3.07 16.96
CA ASN A 143 -10.17 3.98 17.98
C ASN A 143 -9.85 3.25 19.30
N GLU A 144 -9.37 2.00 19.21
CA GLU A 144 -8.91 1.22 20.33
C GLU A 144 -7.54 1.69 20.84
N GLU A 145 -7.23 1.33 22.06
CA GLU A 145 -5.94 1.66 22.66
C GLU A 145 -4.79 0.82 22.08
N TYR A 146 -3.63 1.45 21.90
CA TYR A 146 -2.42 0.79 21.45
C TYR A 146 -1.16 1.49 21.96
N PHE A 147 -0.09 0.69 22.16
CA PHE A 147 1.21 1.21 22.57
C PHE A 147 2.11 1.48 21.37
N GLY A 148 2.81 2.63 21.40
CA GLY A 148 3.86 2.96 20.44
C GLY A 148 5.23 2.68 21.03
N PHE A 149 6.01 1.78 20.41
CA PHE A 149 7.37 1.44 20.83
C PHE A 149 8.39 1.92 19.81
N GLY A 150 9.47 2.52 20.28
CA GLY A 150 10.58 2.98 19.46
C GLY A 150 10.54 4.47 19.13
N ALA A 151 11.59 4.95 18.46
CA ALA A 151 11.76 6.35 18.08
C ALA A 151 10.70 6.77 17.05
N GLY A 152 10.01 7.89 17.31
CA GLY A 152 8.97 8.41 16.45
C GLY A 152 7.66 7.63 16.45
N ALA A 153 7.53 6.56 17.24
CA ALA A 153 6.30 5.78 17.33
C ALA A 153 5.19 6.57 18.04
N HIS A 154 3.96 6.29 17.67
CA HIS A 154 2.78 6.86 18.29
C HIS A 154 2.04 5.79 19.07
N GLY A 155 1.45 6.16 20.20
CA GLY A 155 0.55 5.34 21.01
C GLY A 155 -0.75 6.09 21.30
N TYR A 156 -1.78 5.34 21.67
CA TYR A 156 -3.04 5.87 22.15
C TYR A 156 -3.49 5.05 23.36
N VAL A 157 -3.42 5.65 24.56
CA VAL A 157 -3.72 4.97 25.84
C VAL A 157 -4.46 5.93 26.77
N ASN A 158 -5.50 5.46 27.43
CA ASN A 158 -6.36 6.25 28.33
C ASN A 158 -6.90 7.53 27.67
N GLY A 159 -7.31 7.44 26.40
CA GLY A 159 -7.84 8.57 25.65
C GLY A 159 -6.80 9.63 25.23
N ILE A 160 -5.50 9.37 25.46
CA ILE A 160 -4.42 10.31 25.17
C ILE A 160 -3.55 9.74 24.03
N ARG A 161 -3.42 10.51 22.95
CA ARG A 161 -2.47 10.21 21.87
C ARG A 161 -1.09 10.74 22.25
N GLN A 162 -0.10 9.88 22.21
CA GLN A 162 1.27 10.16 22.56
C GLN A 162 2.19 9.89 21.37
N SER A 163 3.31 10.61 21.29
CA SER A 163 4.36 10.36 20.32
C SER A 163 5.72 10.30 21.03
N ASN A 164 6.51 9.33 20.65
CA ASN A 164 7.89 9.23 21.11
C ASN A 164 8.76 10.24 20.36
N TYR A 165 9.82 10.72 21.00
CA TYR A 165 10.80 11.56 20.32
C TYR A 165 11.35 10.86 19.07
N GLY A 166 11.68 11.66 18.07
CA GLY A 166 12.29 11.19 16.83
C GLY A 166 13.67 10.53 17.04
N PRO A 167 14.43 10.29 15.99
CA PRO A 167 15.70 9.57 16.08
C PRO A 167 16.63 10.20 17.10
N LEU A 168 17.31 9.35 17.87
CA LEU A 168 18.34 9.78 18.81
C LEU A 168 19.37 10.62 18.05
N LYS A 169 19.59 11.84 18.51
CA LYS A 169 20.72 12.65 18.00
C LYS A 169 22.00 11.88 18.31
N LYS A 170 22.81 11.63 17.29
CA LYS A 170 24.17 11.17 17.45
C LYS A 170 25.02 12.25 18.09
#